data_ff0be38c5e7c0ae2b2f959b049ad0392
#
_entry.id   ff0be38c5e7c0ae2b2f959b049ad0392
#
_cell.length_a   1.000
_cell.length_b   1.000
_cell.length_c   1.000
_cell.angle_alpha   90.00
_cell.angle_beta   90.00
_cell.angle_gamma   90.00
#
_symmetry.space_group_name_H-M   'P 1'
#
loop_
_entity.id
_entity.type
_entity.pdbx_description
1 polymer ?
#
loop_
_entity_poly.entity_id
_entity_poly.type
_entity_poly.pdbx_seq_one_letter_code
_entity_poly.pdbx_strand_id
1 'polypeptide(L)'
;MRKNNPSKAGCGVTRRQFIKTSTALAGTALFTPWILTGASAVTGSSTIRTAADQMTLGKTGIKLSRLGFGTGSANGSTQFSAGKDGFTDLIHYAYDQGITYVDTAEAYHTFGWIGTAIKGLPREKLFIQSKVDGQPEDALGVIDSHRKTLDTDYIDSLLVHCMTGGQWTDEWKRIMDAFDQAKEKKWIRAKGVSCHTLPALCAAVATDWTEVHLVRVNPQGSFTDAESDGWGSFGHDIAPVMQQIKTMRAKGRGVIGMKICGNGTFTDPADREKSIRFAMSCKEIDAVVIGFKNRQEIDEAIEHINRALKEV
;
A
#
# COMPACT_ATOMS: atom_id res chain seq x y z
N MET A 1 -44.89 -15.36 -2.75
CA MET A 1 -43.54 -15.42 -3.35
C MET A 1 -42.54 -14.97 -2.30
N ARG A 2 -41.81 -15.90 -1.67
CA ARG A 2 -40.75 -15.59 -0.69
C ARG A 2 -39.46 -15.31 -1.46
N LYS A 3 -38.92 -14.10 -1.32
CA LYS A 3 -37.61 -13.75 -1.84
C LYS A 3 -36.57 -14.38 -0.92
N ASN A 4 -35.78 -15.32 -1.47
CA ASN A 4 -34.60 -15.87 -0.81
C ASN A 4 -33.53 -14.77 -0.76
N ASN A 5 -33.14 -14.41 0.46
CA ASN A 5 -32.05 -13.50 0.75
C ASN A 5 -30.74 -14.35 0.71
N PRO A 6 -29.71 -13.99 -0.10
CA PRO A 6 -28.45 -14.73 -0.08
C PRO A 6 -27.74 -14.52 1.25
N SER A 7 -27.29 -15.63 1.84
CA SER A 7 -26.61 -15.71 3.13
C SER A 7 -25.36 -14.82 3.16
N LYS A 8 -25.26 -14.00 4.20
CA LYS A 8 -24.06 -13.25 4.59
C LYS A 8 -22.90 -14.24 4.82
N ALA A 9 -21.98 -14.33 3.89
CA ALA A 9 -20.71 -15.01 4.10
C ALA A 9 -19.82 -14.10 4.98
N GLY A 10 -19.87 -14.31 6.29
CA GLY A 10 -18.97 -13.63 7.22
C GLY A 10 -17.53 -14.09 6.98
N CYS A 11 -16.61 -13.16 6.83
CA CYS A 11 -15.16 -13.38 6.71
C CYS A 11 -14.54 -13.82 8.05
N GLY A 12 -15.12 -14.82 8.72
CA GLY A 12 -14.66 -15.31 10.03
C GLY A 12 -14.11 -16.74 9.93
N VAL A 13 -12.88 -16.95 10.37
CA VAL A 13 -12.30 -18.29 10.54
C VAL A 13 -13.02 -18.98 11.71
N THR A 14 -13.68 -20.10 11.44
CA THR A 14 -14.40 -20.85 12.48
C THR A 14 -13.43 -21.54 13.45
N ARG A 15 -13.82 -21.65 14.74
CA ARG A 15 -13.02 -22.29 15.81
C ARG A 15 -12.50 -23.70 15.47
N ARG A 16 -13.05 -24.38 14.49
CA ARG A 16 -12.64 -25.73 14.06
C ARG A 16 -11.37 -25.77 13.22
N GLN A 17 -10.97 -24.66 12.59
CA GLN A 17 -9.74 -24.60 11.79
C GLN A 17 -8.49 -24.31 12.63
N PHE A 18 -8.68 -23.75 13.85
CA PHE A 18 -7.56 -23.40 14.75
C PHE A 18 -6.90 -24.60 15.43
N ILE A 19 -7.58 -25.75 15.55
CA ILE A 19 -7.11 -26.91 16.37
C ILE A 19 -6.25 -27.91 15.59
N LYS A 20 -6.09 -27.77 14.26
CA LYS A 20 -5.38 -28.79 13.45
C LYS A 20 -3.89 -28.56 13.21
N THR A 21 -3.24 -27.55 13.80
CA THR A 21 -1.83 -27.23 13.51
C THR A 21 -0.89 -27.30 14.73
N SER A 22 -1.24 -28.04 15.77
CA SER A 22 -0.38 -28.16 16.95
C SER A 22 -0.22 -29.63 17.35
N THR A 23 0.61 -30.37 16.62
CA THR A 23 1.25 -31.60 17.17
C THR A 23 2.45 -32.03 16.33
N ALA A 24 3.51 -32.33 17.07
CA ALA A 24 4.69 -33.14 16.74
C ALA A 24 5.95 -32.39 16.27
N LEU A 25 6.94 -32.31 17.20
CA LEU A 25 8.19 -33.05 17.03
C LEU A 25 9.03 -32.97 18.33
N ALA A 26 9.02 -34.06 19.04
CA ALA A 26 10.05 -34.37 20.07
C ALA A 26 11.04 -35.34 19.42
N GLY A 27 12.33 -35.15 19.62
CA GLY A 27 13.30 -36.16 19.18
C GLY A 27 14.77 -35.74 19.32
N THR A 28 15.38 -36.13 20.42
CA THR A 28 16.77 -36.61 20.66
C THR A 28 17.96 -35.67 20.49
N ALA A 29 18.51 -35.36 21.62
CA ALA A 29 19.86 -34.82 21.81
C ALA A 29 20.92 -35.90 21.55
N LEU A 30 21.97 -35.57 20.79
CA LEU A 30 23.26 -36.22 20.81
C LEU A 30 24.34 -35.19 21.12
N PHE A 31 25.06 -35.43 22.20
CA PHE A 31 26.23 -34.69 22.68
C PHE A 31 27.44 -34.92 21.78
N THR A 32 28.15 -33.90 21.38
CA THR A 32 29.57 -33.91 21.01
C THR A 32 30.27 -32.65 21.56
N PRO A 33 31.55 -32.74 21.96
CA PRO A 33 32.17 -31.72 22.81
C PRO A 33 32.89 -30.62 22.02
N TRP A 34 32.79 -29.46 22.55
CA TRP A 34 33.59 -28.24 22.52
C TRP A 34 34.84 -28.17 21.66
N ILE A 35 34.85 -27.25 20.70
CA ILE A 35 36.07 -26.51 20.30
C ILE A 35 35.73 -25.01 20.47
N LEU A 36 36.41 -24.38 21.43
CA LEU A 36 36.43 -22.92 21.58
C LEU A 36 37.21 -22.34 20.40
N THR A 37 36.51 -21.74 19.47
CA THR A 37 37.09 -20.77 18.50
C THR A 37 36.42 -19.42 18.72
N GLY A 38 37.27 -18.39 18.85
CA GLY A 38 36.94 -17.04 19.30
C GLY A 38 35.65 -16.48 18.74
N ALA A 39 34.76 -16.05 19.61
CA ALA A 39 33.64 -15.20 19.27
C ALA A 39 34.17 -13.84 18.83
N SER A 40 34.35 -13.64 17.53
CA SER A 40 34.33 -12.28 16.95
C SER A 40 32.97 -11.72 17.27
N ALA A 41 32.89 -10.78 18.19
CA ALA A 41 31.71 -9.94 18.36
C ALA A 41 31.42 -9.25 17.06
N VAL A 42 30.45 -9.77 16.31
CA VAL A 42 29.83 -9.02 15.24
C VAL A 42 29.10 -7.88 15.95
N THR A 43 29.78 -6.73 16.05
CA THR A 43 29.12 -5.46 16.36
C THR A 43 28.15 -5.21 15.22
N GLY A 44 26.92 -5.69 15.36
CA GLY A 44 25.83 -5.35 14.47
C GLY A 44 25.67 -3.84 14.55
N SER A 45 26.17 -3.15 13.55
CA SER A 45 25.79 -1.77 13.28
C SER A 45 24.27 -1.80 13.11
N SER A 46 23.52 -1.38 14.12
CA SER A 46 22.09 -1.16 13.97
C SER A 46 21.93 -0.02 12.99
N THR A 47 21.69 -0.35 11.74
CA THR A 47 21.37 0.65 10.72
C THR A 47 20.13 1.40 11.20
N ILE A 48 20.27 2.71 11.40
CA ILE A 48 19.15 3.58 11.80
C ILE A 48 18.09 3.46 10.72
N ARG A 49 16.89 2.99 11.10
CA ARG A 49 15.74 2.88 10.20
C ARG A 49 15.13 4.26 9.96
N THR A 50 14.74 4.54 8.72
CA THR A 50 14.22 5.85 8.29
C THR A 50 13.03 5.76 7.36
N ALA A 51 12.38 6.90 7.13
CA ALA A 51 11.30 7.06 6.15
C ALA A 51 11.77 6.78 4.70
N ALA A 52 13.05 6.99 4.41
CA ALA A 52 13.67 6.79 3.11
C ALA A 52 14.17 5.35 2.85
N ASP A 53 14.10 4.46 3.85
CA ASP A 53 14.54 3.07 3.68
C ASP A 53 13.86 2.41 2.49
N GLN A 54 14.66 1.71 1.69
CA GLN A 54 14.15 0.94 0.55
C GLN A 54 13.58 -0.39 1.01
N MET A 55 12.26 -0.44 1.11
CA MET A 55 11.50 -1.62 1.49
C MET A 55 11.30 -2.55 0.30
N THR A 56 11.14 -3.85 0.57
CA THR A 56 10.74 -4.80 -0.48
C THR A 56 9.24 -5.01 -0.40
N LEU A 57 8.54 -4.76 -1.50
CA LEU A 57 7.08 -4.90 -1.60
C LEU A 57 6.67 -6.37 -1.67
N GLY A 58 6.37 -6.97 -0.53
CA GLY A 58 6.04 -8.38 -0.42
C GLY A 58 7.06 -9.29 -1.12
N LYS A 59 6.59 -10.26 -1.89
CA LYS A 59 7.41 -11.18 -2.71
C LYS A 59 7.67 -10.67 -4.14
N THR A 60 7.24 -9.46 -4.50
CA THR A 60 7.42 -8.92 -5.86
C THR A 60 8.89 -8.65 -6.21
N GLY A 61 9.77 -8.51 -5.22
CA GLY A 61 11.16 -8.10 -5.38
C GLY A 61 11.34 -6.62 -5.71
N ILE A 62 10.25 -5.86 -5.87
CA ILE A 62 10.30 -4.44 -6.19
C ILE A 62 10.64 -3.64 -4.94
N LYS A 63 11.50 -2.63 -5.10
CA LYS A 63 11.89 -1.71 -4.02
C LYS A 63 11.10 -0.41 -4.10
N LEU A 64 10.78 0.16 -2.94
CA LEU A 64 10.15 1.46 -2.78
C LEU A 64 10.58 2.09 -1.45
N SER A 65 10.58 3.41 -1.34
CA SER A 65 10.79 4.06 -0.03
C SER A 65 9.66 3.74 0.94
N ARG A 66 9.97 3.63 2.22
CA ARG A 66 8.99 3.36 3.30
C ARG A 66 7.87 4.40 3.31
N LEU A 67 8.19 5.67 3.08
CA LEU A 67 7.23 6.74 2.86
C LEU A 67 7.05 6.98 1.36
N GLY A 68 5.81 7.07 0.91
CA GLY A 68 5.42 7.45 -0.44
C GLY A 68 4.76 8.82 -0.48
N PHE A 69 4.98 9.54 -1.58
CA PHE A 69 4.28 10.78 -1.91
C PHE A 69 2.96 10.48 -2.61
N GLY A 70 1.84 10.73 -1.91
CA GLY A 70 0.49 10.53 -2.45
C GLY A 70 -0.02 11.77 -3.18
N THR A 71 -0.55 11.59 -4.36
CA THR A 71 -1.10 12.71 -5.18
C THR A 71 -2.62 12.75 -5.18
N GLY A 72 -3.29 11.90 -4.39
CA GLY A 72 -4.75 11.70 -4.39
C GLY A 72 -5.51 12.39 -3.25
N SER A 73 -4.90 13.28 -2.47
CA SER A 73 -5.60 13.99 -1.39
C SER A 73 -6.72 14.86 -1.97
N ALA A 74 -7.96 14.64 -1.50
CA ALA A 74 -9.17 15.26 -2.08
C ALA A 74 -9.21 15.10 -3.62
N ASN A 75 -9.03 13.88 -4.12
CA ASN A 75 -8.94 13.56 -5.56
C ASN A 75 -7.84 14.35 -6.30
N GLY A 76 -6.75 14.68 -5.61
CA GLY A 76 -5.63 15.45 -6.15
C GLY A 76 -5.79 16.97 -6.06
N SER A 77 -6.95 17.49 -5.62
CA SER A 77 -7.18 18.95 -5.51
C SER A 77 -6.21 19.63 -4.57
N THR A 78 -5.76 18.93 -3.52
CA THR A 78 -4.80 19.46 -2.56
C THR A 78 -3.47 19.82 -3.23
N GLN A 79 -2.93 18.91 -4.04
CA GLN A 79 -1.66 19.12 -4.74
C GLN A 79 -1.85 19.99 -5.99
N PHE A 80 -3.03 19.90 -6.63
CA PHE A 80 -3.38 20.72 -7.78
C PHE A 80 -3.41 22.21 -7.47
N SER A 81 -3.79 22.59 -6.24
CA SER A 81 -3.81 23.98 -5.79
C SER A 81 -2.44 24.65 -5.74
N ALA A 82 -1.36 23.88 -5.69
CA ALA A 82 0.01 24.40 -5.73
C ALA A 82 0.44 24.84 -7.16
N GLY A 83 -0.38 24.54 -8.17
CA GLY A 83 0.01 24.70 -9.57
C GLY A 83 1.05 23.65 -10.01
N LYS A 84 1.27 23.57 -11.33
CA LYS A 84 2.15 22.54 -11.91
C LYS A 84 3.61 22.68 -11.42
N ASP A 85 4.12 23.88 -11.33
CA ASP A 85 5.50 24.13 -10.90
C ASP A 85 5.67 23.83 -9.41
N GLY A 86 4.75 24.31 -8.56
CA GLY A 86 4.78 24.01 -7.12
C GLY A 86 4.60 22.51 -6.83
N PHE A 87 3.79 21.80 -7.62
CA PHE A 87 3.68 20.35 -7.54
C PHE A 87 4.99 19.65 -7.93
N THR A 88 5.62 20.10 -9.01
CA THR A 88 6.92 19.58 -9.46
C THR A 88 7.99 19.79 -8.39
N ASP A 89 8.06 20.99 -7.81
CA ASP A 89 8.99 21.32 -6.72
C ASP A 89 8.79 20.43 -5.49
N LEU A 90 7.55 20.08 -5.16
CA LEU A 90 7.26 19.18 -4.04
C LEU A 90 7.71 17.73 -4.32
N ILE A 91 7.53 17.24 -5.54
CA ILE A 91 8.02 15.91 -5.93
C ILE A 91 9.55 15.85 -5.88
N HIS A 92 10.24 16.87 -6.42
CA HIS A 92 11.71 16.95 -6.36
C HIS A 92 12.20 17.06 -4.91
N TYR A 93 11.57 17.90 -4.10
CA TYR A 93 11.91 18.01 -2.67
C TYR A 93 11.76 16.67 -1.95
N ALA A 94 10.64 15.95 -2.18
CA ALA A 94 10.44 14.63 -1.59
C ALA A 94 11.51 13.63 -2.04
N TYR A 95 11.88 13.64 -3.33
CA TYR A 95 12.94 12.80 -3.87
C TYR A 95 14.30 13.11 -3.22
N ASP A 96 14.65 14.38 -3.03
CA ASP A 96 15.88 14.83 -2.36
C ASP A 96 15.94 14.38 -0.88
N GLN A 97 14.76 14.20 -0.23
CA GLN A 97 14.65 13.58 1.09
C GLN A 97 14.69 12.04 1.07
N GLY A 98 14.91 11.43 -0.10
CA GLY A 98 14.97 9.97 -0.30
C GLY A 98 13.63 9.28 -0.47
N ILE A 99 12.54 10.03 -0.64
CA ILE A 99 11.21 9.48 -0.96
C ILE A 99 11.16 9.18 -2.45
N THR A 100 11.24 7.91 -2.81
CA THR A 100 11.28 7.44 -4.20
C THR A 100 9.96 6.87 -4.68
N TYR A 101 8.97 6.73 -3.79
CA TYR A 101 7.64 6.23 -4.10
C TYR A 101 6.68 7.37 -4.40
N VAL A 102 6.09 7.36 -5.60
CA VAL A 102 5.02 8.27 -6.04
C VAL A 102 3.76 7.45 -6.30
N ASP A 103 2.67 7.79 -5.59
CA ASP A 103 1.35 7.19 -5.77
C ASP A 103 0.42 8.15 -6.51
N THR A 104 -0.15 7.69 -7.63
CA THR A 104 -1.10 8.46 -8.44
C THR A 104 -2.29 7.58 -8.91
N ALA A 105 -3.21 8.15 -9.64
CA ALA A 105 -4.30 7.47 -10.35
C ALA A 105 -4.78 8.36 -11.51
N GLU A 106 -5.33 7.75 -12.56
CA GLU A 106 -5.87 8.50 -13.71
C GLU A 106 -6.99 9.47 -13.32
N ALA A 107 -7.76 9.16 -12.28
CA ALA A 107 -8.83 10.02 -11.76
C ALA A 107 -8.32 11.27 -11.02
N TYR A 108 -7.03 11.38 -10.70
CA TYR A 108 -6.52 12.49 -9.91
C TYR A 108 -6.19 13.70 -10.79
N HIS A 109 -6.55 14.90 -10.33
CA HIS A 109 -6.32 16.15 -11.07
C HIS A 109 -4.86 16.39 -11.48
N THR A 110 -3.92 15.83 -10.69
CA THR A 110 -2.47 15.97 -10.95
C THR A 110 -1.92 14.89 -11.86
N PHE A 111 -2.72 13.89 -12.30
CA PHE A 111 -2.22 12.75 -13.06
C PHE A 111 -1.42 13.17 -14.32
N GLY A 112 -1.95 14.10 -15.10
CA GLY A 112 -1.28 14.62 -16.29
C GLY A 112 0.00 15.44 -16.03
N TRP A 113 0.32 15.73 -14.77
CA TRP A 113 1.53 16.47 -14.39
C TRP A 113 2.69 15.58 -13.95
N ILE A 114 2.41 14.31 -13.63
CA ILE A 114 3.41 13.38 -13.07
C ILE A 114 4.61 13.23 -13.99
N GLY A 115 4.39 12.94 -15.29
CA GLY A 115 5.49 12.78 -16.26
C GLY A 115 6.42 14.00 -16.33
N THR A 116 5.84 15.22 -16.20
CA THR A 116 6.64 16.44 -16.09
C THR A 116 7.38 16.53 -14.75
N ALA A 117 6.67 16.21 -13.66
CA ALA A 117 7.20 16.35 -12.30
C ALA A 117 8.36 15.38 -12.00
N ILE A 118 8.39 14.21 -12.64
CA ILE A 118 9.50 13.24 -12.47
C ILE A 118 10.62 13.41 -13.49
N LYS A 119 10.47 14.35 -14.44
CA LYS A 119 11.48 14.56 -15.48
C LYS A 119 12.83 14.97 -14.88
N GLY A 120 13.89 14.28 -15.30
CA GLY A 120 15.25 14.49 -14.79
C GLY A 120 15.59 13.65 -13.55
N LEU A 121 14.60 12.99 -12.92
CA LEU A 121 14.85 12.01 -11.87
C LEU A 121 15.18 10.64 -12.50
N PRO A 122 16.12 9.86 -11.93
CA PRO A 122 16.47 8.53 -12.46
C PRO A 122 15.25 7.58 -12.33
N ARG A 123 14.66 7.18 -13.44
CA ARG A 123 13.43 6.37 -13.48
C ARG A 123 13.57 5.04 -12.72
N GLU A 124 14.72 4.42 -12.81
CA GLU A 124 15.03 3.13 -12.16
C GLU A 124 15.12 3.23 -10.63
N LYS A 125 15.25 4.44 -10.08
CA LYS A 125 15.22 4.70 -8.65
C LYS A 125 13.81 5.03 -8.14
N LEU A 126 12.88 5.35 -9.05
CA LEU A 126 11.51 5.67 -8.69
C LEU A 126 10.65 4.40 -8.64
N PHE A 127 9.76 4.34 -7.67
CA PHE A 127 8.62 3.45 -7.66
C PHE A 127 7.36 4.26 -7.97
N ILE A 128 6.74 4.00 -9.11
CA ILE A 128 5.52 4.67 -9.54
C ILE A 128 4.36 3.70 -9.43
N GLN A 129 3.36 4.04 -8.62
CA GLN A 129 2.09 3.33 -8.52
C GLN A 129 0.99 4.15 -9.17
N SER A 130 0.22 3.53 -10.07
CA SER A 130 -0.96 4.13 -10.67
C SER A 130 -2.18 3.22 -10.49
N LYS A 131 -3.36 3.71 -10.88
CA LYS A 131 -4.62 2.99 -10.71
C LYS A 131 -5.52 3.23 -11.91
N VAL A 132 -6.16 2.16 -12.41
CA VAL A 132 -7.18 2.21 -13.45
C VAL A 132 -8.54 2.37 -12.81
N ASP A 133 -9.30 3.37 -13.24
CA ASP A 133 -10.62 3.70 -12.74
C ASP A 133 -11.71 3.15 -13.66
N GLY A 134 -12.79 2.69 -13.05
CA GLY A 134 -13.91 2.12 -13.83
C GLY A 134 -13.56 0.86 -14.63
N GLN A 135 -14.40 0.55 -15.61
CA GLN A 135 -14.28 -0.62 -16.49
C GLN A 135 -14.20 -0.20 -17.97
N PRO A 136 -13.13 0.46 -18.41
CA PRO A 136 -12.98 0.90 -19.80
C PRO A 136 -13.08 -0.29 -20.77
N GLU A 137 -13.69 -0.08 -21.95
CA GLU A 137 -13.78 -1.12 -22.96
C GLU A 137 -12.41 -1.59 -23.43
N ASP A 138 -11.49 -0.65 -23.70
CA ASP A 138 -10.08 -0.92 -24.01
C ASP A 138 -9.19 -0.70 -22.78
N ALA A 139 -9.26 -1.63 -21.83
CA ALA A 139 -8.46 -1.54 -20.61
C ALA A 139 -6.95 -1.61 -20.89
N LEU A 140 -6.52 -2.36 -21.90
CA LEU A 140 -5.10 -2.46 -22.27
C LEU A 140 -4.59 -1.14 -22.88
N GLY A 141 -5.40 -0.50 -23.72
CA GLY A 141 -5.11 0.82 -24.27
C GLY A 141 -5.05 1.91 -23.19
N VAL A 142 -5.92 1.83 -22.16
CA VAL A 142 -5.87 2.71 -20.98
C VAL A 142 -4.55 2.51 -20.22
N ILE A 143 -4.11 1.27 -20.00
CA ILE A 143 -2.82 1.00 -19.34
C ILE A 143 -1.64 1.57 -20.15
N ASP A 144 -1.68 1.46 -21.48
CA ASP A 144 -0.66 2.08 -22.35
C ASP A 144 -0.71 3.61 -22.29
N SER A 145 -1.90 4.20 -22.20
CA SER A 145 -2.06 5.65 -22.03
C SER A 145 -1.47 6.14 -20.70
N HIS A 146 -1.56 5.35 -19.62
CA HIS A 146 -0.90 5.67 -18.35
C HIS A 146 0.61 5.79 -18.53
N ARG A 147 1.26 4.83 -19.20
CA ARG A 147 2.70 4.89 -19.44
C ARG A 147 3.09 6.14 -20.24
N LYS A 148 2.32 6.47 -21.26
CA LYS A 148 2.54 7.68 -22.09
C LYS A 148 2.37 8.97 -21.29
N THR A 149 1.32 9.06 -20.46
CA THR A 149 1.06 10.23 -19.60
C THR A 149 2.13 10.39 -18.53
N LEU A 150 2.60 9.27 -17.96
CA LEU A 150 3.65 9.24 -16.96
C LEU A 150 5.07 9.37 -17.56
N ASP A 151 5.19 9.44 -18.88
CA ASP A 151 6.45 9.50 -19.63
C ASP A 151 7.43 8.40 -19.20
N THR A 152 6.95 7.14 -19.23
CA THR A 152 7.73 5.97 -18.78
C THR A 152 7.42 4.72 -19.58
N ASP A 153 8.42 3.83 -19.72
CA ASP A 153 8.25 2.54 -20.39
C ASP A 153 7.48 1.52 -19.56
N TYR A 154 7.47 1.67 -18.23
CA TYR A 154 6.81 0.75 -17.30
C TYR A 154 6.28 1.46 -16.06
N ILE A 155 5.27 0.86 -15.42
CA ILE A 155 4.71 1.25 -14.13
C ILE A 155 5.09 0.18 -13.11
N ASP A 156 5.59 0.56 -11.93
CA ASP A 156 6.06 -0.41 -10.94
C ASP A 156 4.90 -1.19 -10.30
N SER A 157 3.79 -0.52 -10.00
CA SER A 157 2.58 -1.15 -9.48
C SER A 157 1.35 -0.52 -10.13
N LEU A 158 0.46 -1.34 -10.69
CA LEU A 158 -0.82 -0.89 -11.21
C LEU A 158 -1.96 -1.56 -10.44
N LEU A 159 -2.93 -0.75 -10.01
CA LEU A 159 -4.03 -1.21 -9.17
C LEU A 159 -5.38 -1.04 -9.87
N VAL A 160 -6.29 -1.98 -9.64
CA VAL A 160 -7.72 -1.74 -9.84
C VAL A 160 -8.18 -0.76 -8.75
N HIS A 161 -8.86 0.33 -9.15
CA HIS A 161 -9.12 1.48 -8.27
C HIS A 161 -10.43 1.36 -7.51
N CYS A 162 -10.41 1.62 -6.20
CA CYS A 162 -11.60 1.87 -5.37
C CYS A 162 -12.63 0.73 -5.33
N MET A 163 -12.22 -0.50 -5.17
CA MET A 163 -13.17 -1.63 -5.08
C MET A 163 -14.00 -1.56 -3.80
N THR A 164 -15.33 -1.68 -3.98
CA THR A 164 -16.31 -1.63 -2.89
C THR A 164 -17.17 -2.90 -2.78
N GLY A 165 -17.39 -3.63 -3.89
CA GLY A 165 -18.21 -4.86 -3.92
C GLY A 165 -17.39 -6.10 -3.56
N GLY A 166 -18.00 -7.03 -2.79
CA GLY A 166 -17.36 -8.32 -2.48
C GLY A 166 -17.26 -9.29 -3.66
N GLN A 167 -17.88 -8.98 -4.79
CA GLN A 167 -17.85 -9.79 -6.02
C GLN A 167 -16.96 -9.17 -7.12
N TRP A 168 -16.17 -8.15 -6.79
CA TRP A 168 -15.40 -7.41 -7.78
C TRP A 168 -14.44 -8.31 -8.59
N THR A 169 -13.94 -9.40 -8.02
CA THR A 169 -13.04 -10.32 -8.73
C THR A 169 -13.71 -11.02 -9.93
N ASP A 170 -15.01 -11.23 -9.86
CA ASP A 170 -15.78 -11.80 -10.97
C ASP A 170 -16.24 -10.69 -11.93
N GLU A 171 -16.73 -9.58 -11.38
CA GLU A 171 -17.24 -8.45 -12.16
C GLU A 171 -16.16 -7.73 -12.99
N TRP A 172 -14.92 -7.70 -12.48
CA TRP A 172 -13.78 -7.00 -13.09
C TRP A 172 -12.78 -7.91 -13.80
N LYS A 173 -13.17 -9.16 -14.06
CA LYS A 173 -12.29 -10.15 -14.67
C LYS A 173 -11.64 -9.64 -15.96
N ARG A 174 -12.37 -8.97 -16.85
CA ARG A 174 -11.84 -8.40 -18.10
C ARG A 174 -10.72 -7.38 -17.84
N ILE A 175 -10.85 -6.58 -16.80
CA ILE A 175 -9.83 -5.61 -16.40
C ILE A 175 -8.62 -6.35 -15.81
N MET A 176 -8.85 -7.35 -14.98
CA MET A 176 -7.78 -8.20 -14.43
C MET A 176 -6.99 -8.89 -15.53
N ASP A 177 -7.66 -9.41 -16.57
CA ASP A 177 -7.02 -10.05 -17.73
C ASP A 177 -6.18 -9.04 -18.54
N ALA A 178 -6.59 -7.77 -18.64
CA ALA A 178 -5.79 -6.72 -19.28
C ALA A 178 -4.53 -6.37 -18.46
N PHE A 179 -4.61 -6.42 -17.12
CA PHE A 179 -3.42 -6.27 -16.26
C PHE A 179 -2.44 -7.43 -16.45
N ASP A 180 -2.93 -8.65 -16.62
CA ASP A 180 -2.09 -9.82 -16.88
C ASP A 180 -1.35 -9.67 -18.21
N GLN A 181 -2.05 -9.27 -19.28
CA GLN A 181 -1.45 -8.95 -20.57
C GLN A 181 -0.42 -7.81 -20.47
N ALA A 182 -0.73 -6.75 -19.72
CA ALA A 182 0.21 -5.65 -19.51
C ALA A 182 1.48 -6.11 -18.76
N LYS A 183 1.34 -7.04 -17.81
CA LYS A 183 2.48 -7.61 -17.09
C LYS A 183 3.33 -8.50 -18.02
N GLU A 184 2.74 -9.34 -18.87
CA GLU A 184 3.45 -10.11 -19.89
C GLU A 184 4.22 -9.19 -20.85
N LYS A 185 3.63 -8.06 -21.24
CA LYS A 185 4.27 -7.01 -22.06
C LYS A 185 5.33 -6.22 -21.31
N LYS A 186 5.52 -6.43 -20.00
CA LYS A 186 6.40 -5.66 -19.11
C LYS A 186 6.03 -4.17 -19.00
N TRP A 187 4.80 -3.81 -19.28
CA TRP A 187 4.26 -2.48 -19.09
C TRP A 187 3.98 -2.18 -17.63
N ILE A 188 3.71 -3.23 -16.84
CA ILE A 188 3.62 -3.15 -15.38
C ILE A 188 4.49 -4.22 -14.74
N ARG A 189 5.04 -3.95 -13.55
CA ARG A 189 5.88 -4.90 -12.81
C ARG A 189 5.07 -5.71 -11.79
N ALA A 190 4.10 -5.06 -11.12
CA ALA A 190 3.18 -5.70 -10.19
C ALA A 190 1.75 -5.22 -10.41
N LYS A 191 0.79 -6.10 -10.11
CA LYS A 191 -0.65 -5.85 -10.21
C LYS A 191 -1.33 -5.98 -8.85
N GLY A 192 -2.40 -5.23 -8.64
CA GLY A 192 -3.08 -5.28 -7.36
C GLY A 192 -4.37 -4.48 -7.32
N VAL A 193 -4.77 -4.07 -6.12
CA VAL A 193 -6.05 -3.42 -5.88
C VAL A 193 -5.98 -2.40 -4.76
N SER A 194 -6.79 -1.34 -4.84
CA SER A 194 -7.17 -0.48 -3.73
C SER A 194 -8.62 -0.74 -3.35
N CYS A 195 -8.86 -1.16 -2.11
CA CYS A 195 -10.21 -1.43 -1.61
C CYS A 195 -10.72 -0.27 -0.76
N HIS A 196 -12.04 -0.08 -0.77
CA HIS A 196 -12.74 0.95 0.00
C HIS A 196 -13.87 0.38 0.86
N THR A 197 -13.95 -0.95 1.01
CA THR A 197 -14.82 -1.65 1.96
C THR A 197 -14.17 -2.94 2.43
N LEU A 198 -14.60 -3.45 3.58
CA LEU A 198 -14.17 -4.74 4.10
C LEU A 198 -14.58 -5.92 3.19
N PRO A 199 -15.80 -5.99 2.62
CA PRO A 199 -16.15 -7.03 1.66
C PRO A 199 -15.22 -7.09 0.44
N ALA A 200 -14.88 -5.93 -0.15
CA ALA A 200 -13.94 -5.87 -1.27
C ALA A 200 -12.53 -6.30 -0.86
N LEU A 201 -12.09 -5.91 0.35
CA LEU A 201 -10.81 -6.30 0.91
C LEU A 201 -10.72 -7.81 1.14
N CYS A 202 -11.79 -8.43 1.68
CA CYS A 202 -11.88 -9.89 1.84
C CYS A 202 -11.80 -10.63 0.50
N ALA A 203 -12.50 -10.16 -0.54
CA ALA A 203 -12.42 -10.71 -1.88
C ALA A 203 -11.00 -10.60 -2.45
N ALA A 204 -10.36 -9.45 -2.25
CA ALA A 204 -8.97 -9.22 -2.67
C ALA A 204 -7.98 -10.18 -2.00
N VAL A 205 -8.20 -10.51 -0.73
CA VAL A 205 -7.36 -11.48 0.00
C VAL A 205 -7.64 -12.92 -0.43
N ALA A 206 -8.88 -13.23 -0.79
CA ALA A 206 -9.29 -14.58 -1.22
C ALA A 206 -8.71 -14.98 -2.57
N THR A 207 -8.67 -14.06 -3.54
CA THR A 207 -8.09 -14.35 -4.86
C THR A 207 -6.57 -14.45 -4.82
N ASP A 208 -5.97 -15.28 -5.66
CA ASP A 208 -4.51 -15.37 -5.83
C ASP A 208 -3.96 -14.40 -6.90
N TRP A 209 -4.84 -13.65 -7.55
CA TRP A 209 -4.47 -12.70 -8.61
C TRP A 209 -3.70 -11.49 -8.09
N THR A 210 -4.03 -10.98 -6.89
CA THR A 210 -3.44 -9.76 -6.32
C THR A 210 -2.03 -9.99 -5.78
N GLU A 211 -1.09 -9.14 -6.18
CA GLU A 211 0.28 -9.11 -5.67
C GLU A 211 0.49 -7.96 -4.68
N VAL A 212 -0.24 -6.85 -4.87
CA VAL A 212 -0.13 -5.62 -4.09
C VAL A 212 -1.51 -5.17 -3.60
N HIS A 213 -1.58 -4.78 -2.34
CA HIS A 213 -2.76 -4.20 -1.72
C HIS A 213 -2.47 -2.80 -1.20
N LEU A 214 -3.27 -1.83 -1.61
CA LEU A 214 -3.30 -0.48 -1.05
C LEU A 214 -4.49 -0.40 -0.09
N VAL A 215 -4.22 -0.39 1.22
CA VAL A 215 -5.20 -0.60 2.28
C VAL A 215 -5.38 0.66 3.12
N ARG A 216 -6.62 1.03 3.39
CA ARG A 216 -6.96 2.15 4.28
C ARG A 216 -6.75 1.72 5.74
N VAL A 217 -5.81 2.35 6.44
CA VAL A 217 -5.47 1.95 7.80
C VAL A 217 -4.99 3.12 8.67
N ASN A 218 -5.64 3.29 9.82
CA ASN A 218 -5.20 4.14 10.92
C ASN A 218 -5.89 3.70 12.21
N PRO A 219 -5.34 3.98 13.39
CA PRO A 219 -5.87 3.50 14.65
C PRO A 219 -7.14 4.22 15.12
N GLN A 220 -7.45 5.38 14.54
CA GLN A 220 -8.65 6.14 14.83
C GLN A 220 -9.88 5.62 14.08
N GLY A 221 -9.73 4.67 13.15
CA GLY A 221 -10.83 4.11 12.37
C GLY A 221 -11.48 5.10 11.39
N SER A 222 -10.76 6.18 11.03
CA SER A 222 -11.27 7.20 10.11
C SER A 222 -10.92 6.86 8.67
N PHE A 223 -11.92 6.81 7.78
CA PHE A 223 -11.75 6.42 6.38
C PHE A 223 -11.06 5.05 6.22
N THR A 224 -11.29 4.11 7.14
CA THR A 224 -10.83 2.72 7.04
C THR A 224 -11.88 1.83 6.37
N ASP A 225 -11.50 0.60 6.02
CA ASP A 225 -12.40 -0.31 5.33
C ASP A 225 -13.44 -0.89 6.28
N ALA A 226 -14.71 -0.47 6.14
CA ALA A 226 -15.84 -0.91 6.93
C ALA A 226 -16.83 -1.74 6.09
N GLU A 227 -17.80 -2.40 6.75
CA GLU A 227 -18.72 -3.32 6.07
C GLU A 227 -19.71 -2.63 5.13
N SER A 228 -20.07 -1.36 5.37
CA SER A 228 -21.22 -0.73 4.72
C SER A 228 -20.98 0.59 4.02
N ASP A 229 -19.81 1.21 4.17
CA ASP A 229 -19.56 2.53 3.61
C ASP A 229 -18.21 2.59 2.88
N GLY A 230 -18.27 2.83 1.57
CA GLY A 230 -17.09 2.90 0.72
C GLY A 230 -16.28 4.21 0.86
N TRP A 231 -16.89 5.32 1.29
CA TRP A 231 -16.27 6.65 1.09
C TRP A 231 -15.97 7.41 2.37
N GLY A 232 -16.75 7.28 3.41
CA GLY A 232 -16.59 8.03 4.63
C GLY A 232 -16.97 7.19 5.83
N SER A 233 -16.01 6.72 6.59
CA SER A 233 -16.27 5.99 7.82
C SER A 233 -15.46 6.60 8.96
N PHE A 234 -16.13 6.83 10.09
CA PHE A 234 -15.51 7.42 11.27
C PHE A 234 -15.67 6.47 12.46
N GLY A 235 -14.56 6.22 13.17
CA GLY A 235 -14.59 5.48 14.43
C GLY A 235 -14.90 3.99 14.29
N HIS A 236 -14.56 3.37 13.17
CA HIS A 236 -14.75 1.93 12.98
C HIS A 236 -13.66 1.12 13.68
N ASP A 237 -14.05 -0.09 14.12
CA ASP A 237 -13.07 -1.08 14.57
C ASP A 237 -12.17 -1.51 13.38
N ILE A 238 -10.88 -1.33 13.55
CA ILE A 238 -9.88 -1.69 12.53
C ILE A 238 -9.41 -3.15 12.63
N ALA A 239 -9.83 -3.89 13.67
CA ALA A 239 -9.38 -5.27 13.87
C ALA A 239 -9.68 -6.19 12.67
N PRO A 240 -10.84 -6.10 11.99
CA PRO A 240 -11.10 -6.87 10.77
C PRO A 240 -10.12 -6.55 9.64
N VAL A 241 -9.79 -5.27 9.44
CA VAL A 241 -8.80 -4.83 8.42
C VAL A 241 -7.41 -5.37 8.75
N MET A 242 -7.00 -5.26 10.02
CA MET A 242 -5.70 -5.78 10.48
C MET A 242 -5.60 -7.30 10.31
N GLN A 243 -6.69 -8.04 10.47
CA GLN A 243 -6.73 -9.47 10.20
C GLN A 243 -6.50 -9.77 8.71
N GLN A 244 -7.08 -8.97 7.79
CA GLN A 244 -6.84 -9.12 6.37
C GLN A 244 -5.37 -8.78 6.01
N ILE A 245 -4.81 -7.72 6.57
CA ILE A 245 -3.39 -7.33 6.39
C ILE A 245 -2.46 -8.48 6.79
N LYS A 246 -2.69 -9.13 7.94
CA LYS A 246 -1.92 -10.31 8.36
C LYS A 246 -2.02 -11.45 7.36
N THR A 247 -3.22 -11.69 6.82
CA THR A 247 -3.44 -12.75 5.82
C THR A 247 -2.72 -12.43 4.50
N MET A 248 -2.77 -11.17 4.04
CA MET A 248 -2.00 -10.70 2.87
C MET A 248 -0.51 -10.97 3.05
N ARG A 249 0.03 -10.60 4.21
CA ARG A 249 1.44 -10.80 4.52
C ARG A 249 1.82 -12.28 4.58
N ALA A 250 0.99 -13.13 5.18
CA ALA A 250 1.20 -14.58 5.21
C ALA A 250 1.23 -15.20 3.80
N LYS A 251 0.47 -14.64 2.85
CA LYS A 251 0.53 -15.02 1.42
C LYS A 251 1.74 -14.40 0.70
N GLY A 252 2.51 -13.54 1.36
CA GLY A 252 3.70 -12.88 0.80
C GLY A 252 3.37 -11.71 -0.14
N ARG A 253 2.19 -11.13 -0.03
CA ARG A 253 1.77 -9.99 -0.85
C ARG A 253 2.34 -8.69 -0.31
N GLY A 254 2.51 -7.70 -1.19
CA GLY A 254 2.87 -6.34 -0.81
C GLY A 254 1.69 -5.61 -0.18
N VAL A 255 1.93 -4.92 0.93
CA VAL A 255 0.91 -4.15 1.64
C VAL A 255 1.40 -2.72 1.83
N ILE A 256 0.63 -1.77 1.29
CA ILE A 256 0.88 -0.35 1.43
C ILE A 256 -0.29 0.27 2.21
N GLY A 257 0.02 0.97 3.31
CA GLY A 257 -0.99 1.68 4.10
C GLY A 257 -1.32 3.04 3.49
N MET A 258 -2.60 3.34 3.30
CA MET A 258 -3.10 4.66 2.91
C MET A 258 -4.10 5.23 3.93
N LYS A 259 -4.49 6.49 3.78
CA LYS A 259 -5.35 7.24 4.72
C LYS A 259 -4.75 7.34 6.13
N ILE A 260 -3.44 7.30 6.22
CA ILE A 260 -2.69 7.39 7.48
C ILE A 260 -3.05 8.66 8.26
N CYS A 261 -3.25 9.79 7.58
CA CYS A 261 -3.68 11.04 8.21
C CYS A 261 -5.20 11.27 8.09
N GLY A 262 -6.03 10.20 8.13
CA GLY A 262 -7.48 10.29 8.12
C GLY A 262 -8.04 11.09 6.94
N ASN A 263 -7.48 10.94 5.74
CA ASN A 263 -7.85 11.73 4.55
C ASN A 263 -7.78 13.26 4.76
N GLY A 264 -6.89 13.73 5.65
CA GLY A 264 -6.74 15.14 5.98
C GLY A 264 -7.58 15.61 7.18
N THR A 265 -8.33 14.72 7.84
CA THR A 265 -9.13 15.05 9.04
C THR A 265 -8.28 15.13 10.31
N PHE A 266 -7.08 14.52 10.34
CA PHE A 266 -6.19 14.61 11.49
C PHE A 266 -5.42 15.95 11.45
N THR A 267 -6.10 17.02 11.86
CA THR A 267 -5.54 18.38 11.90
C THR A 267 -4.59 18.60 13.08
N ASP A 268 -4.79 17.85 14.18
CA ASP A 268 -3.87 17.85 15.32
C ASP A 268 -2.60 17.04 14.98
N PRO A 269 -1.39 17.59 15.17
CA PRO A 269 -0.14 16.87 15.02
C PRO A 269 -0.06 15.57 15.84
N ALA A 270 -0.65 15.55 17.05
CA ALA A 270 -0.67 14.39 17.91
C ALA A 270 -1.46 13.22 17.29
N ASP A 271 -2.56 13.49 16.59
CA ASP A 271 -3.33 12.48 15.88
C ASP A 271 -2.54 11.90 14.70
N ARG A 272 -1.80 12.75 13.97
CA ARG A 272 -0.93 12.30 12.86
C ARG A 272 0.22 11.45 13.40
N GLU A 273 0.88 11.90 14.48
CA GLU A 273 1.95 11.14 15.13
C GLU A 273 1.46 9.77 15.62
N LYS A 274 0.31 9.73 16.31
CA LYS A 274 -0.32 8.48 16.78
C LYS A 274 -0.56 7.50 15.65
N SER A 275 -1.10 7.99 14.53
CA SER A 275 -1.39 7.16 13.37
C SER A 275 -0.14 6.65 12.66
N ILE A 276 0.85 7.52 12.46
CA ILE A 276 2.13 7.13 11.86
C ILE A 276 2.85 6.10 12.75
N ARG A 277 2.89 6.32 14.06
CA ARG A 277 3.48 5.38 15.03
C ARG A 277 2.80 4.00 14.95
N PHE A 278 1.47 3.98 14.87
CA PHE A 278 0.71 2.74 14.69
C PHE A 278 1.13 2.04 13.40
N ALA A 279 1.15 2.74 12.26
CA ALA A 279 1.53 2.13 10.98
C ALA A 279 2.97 1.60 10.99
N MET A 280 3.91 2.31 11.62
CA MET A 280 5.31 1.88 11.74
C MET A 280 5.50 0.68 12.67
N SER A 281 4.60 0.47 13.64
CA SER A 281 4.61 -0.72 14.52
C SER A 281 4.08 -1.98 13.83
N CYS A 282 3.34 -1.82 12.71
CA CYS A 282 2.76 -2.94 11.97
C CYS A 282 3.80 -3.55 11.00
N LYS A 283 4.39 -4.68 11.39
CA LYS A 283 5.42 -5.39 10.60
C LYS A 283 4.88 -5.94 9.26
N GLU A 284 3.59 -6.02 9.13
CA GLU A 284 2.87 -6.51 7.95
C GLU A 284 2.72 -5.44 6.85
N ILE A 285 2.97 -4.17 7.17
CA ILE A 285 2.91 -3.05 6.23
C ILE A 285 4.32 -2.76 5.70
N ASP A 286 4.49 -2.84 4.38
CA ASP A 286 5.80 -2.61 3.74
C ASP A 286 6.12 -1.10 3.64
N ALA A 287 5.12 -0.29 3.30
CA ALA A 287 5.25 1.16 3.12
C ALA A 287 3.93 1.87 3.42
N VAL A 288 4.00 3.18 3.60
CA VAL A 288 2.82 4.05 3.75
C VAL A 288 2.84 5.15 2.72
N VAL A 289 1.66 5.62 2.29
CA VAL A 289 1.51 6.75 1.38
C VAL A 289 0.75 7.89 2.06
N ILE A 290 1.31 9.10 2.00
CA ILE A 290 0.75 10.32 2.56
C ILE A 290 0.76 11.42 1.49
N GLY A 291 -0.30 12.18 1.38
CA GLY A 291 -0.36 13.36 0.49
C GLY A 291 0.06 14.61 1.25
N PHE A 292 0.76 15.51 0.57
CA PHE A 292 1.37 16.70 1.17
C PHE A 292 0.95 17.97 0.43
N LYS A 293 0.76 19.06 1.17
CA LYS A 293 0.48 20.42 0.64
C LYS A 293 1.75 21.23 0.43
N ASN A 294 2.78 20.98 1.25
CA ASN A 294 4.00 21.76 1.30
C ASN A 294 5.16 20.92 1.87
N ARG A 295 6.36 21.47 1.81
CA ARG A 295 7.59 20.82 2.31
C ARG A 295 7.54 20.53 3.81
N GLN A 296 6.89 21.40 4.58
CA GLN A 296 6.77 21.26 6.02
C GLN A 296 6.00 19.98 6.43
N GLU A 297 4.94 19.63 5.69
CA GLU A 297 4.21 18.38 5.94
C GLU A 297 5.05 17.14 5.57
N ILE A 298 5.93 17.25 4.56
CA ILE A 298 6.89 16.18 4.22
C ILE A 298 7.87 15.98 5.38
N ASP A 299 8.47 17.07 5.87
CA ASP A 299 9.44 17.04 6.97
C ASP A 299 8.82 16.49 8.25
N GLU A 300 7.60 16.90 8.59
CA GLU A 300 6.85 16.40 9.75
C GLU A 300 6.62 14.88 9.64
N ALA A 301 6.18 14.40 8.47
CA ALA A 301 5.95 12.97 8.27
C ALA A 301 7.25 12.15 8.39
N ILE A 302 8.35 12.65 7.81
CA ILE A 302 9.68 12.03 7.94
C ILE A 302 10.11 11.97 9.41
N GLU A 303 9.96 13.06 10.14
CA GLU A 303 10.31 13.13 11.57
C GLU A 303 9.51 12.13 12.40
N HIS A 304 8.18 12.09 12.22
CA HIS A 304 7.31 11.15 12.95
C HIS A 304 7.64 9.69 12.62
N ILE A 305 7.89 9.36 11.34
CA ILE A 305 8.29 8.00 10.95
C ILE A 305 9.63 7.63 11.58
N ASN A 306 10.64 8.51 11.46
CA ASN A 306 11.98 8.26 11.99
C ASN A 306 11.96 8.11 13.52
N ARG A 307 11.13 8.88 14.22
CA ARG A 307 10.92 8.76 15.68
C ARG A 307 10.28 7.42 16.02
N ALA A 308 9.17 7.07 15.35
CA ALA A 308 8.45 5.83 15.60
C ALA A 308 9.34 4.58 15.37
N LEU A 309 10.19 4.61 14.34
CA LEU A 309 11.09 3.51 14.00
C LEU A 309 12.23 3.29 15.01
N LYS A 310 12.56 4.28 15.85
CA LYS A 310 13.53 4.12 16.95
C LYS A 310 12.93 3.39 18.14
N GLU A 311 11.61 3.37 18.25
CA GLU A 311 10.89 2.79 19.40
C GLU A 311 10.37 1.36 19.13
N VAL A 312 10.42 0.88 17.87
CA VAL A 312 10.02 -0.45 17.40
C VAL A 312 11.26 -1.26 17.00
#